data_56af3b2db95e80779f6803e52bb5a558
#
_entry.id   56af3b2db95e80779f6803e52bb5a558
#
_cell.length_a   1.000
_cell.length_b   1.000
_cell.length_c   1.000
_cell.angle_alpha   90.00
_cell.angle_beta   90.00
_cell.angle_gamma   90.00
#
_symmetry.space_group_name_H-M   'P 1'
#
loop_
_entity.id
_entity.type
_entity.pdbx_description
1 polymer ?
#
loop_
_entity_poly.entity_id
_entity_poly.type
_entity_poly.pdbx_seq_one_letter_code
_entity_poly.pdbx_strand_id
1 'polypeptide(L)'
;LESNLIPIICIGENAKDREDGRALEVIKKQLDESVPKNSNKNNCILAYEPIWAIGSGKIPDNSSINEMLNMIKGWLSNNKIDNSINILYGGSVNKSNAKEIFSCINLGGLLIGGVSLKPEEFSEICLMAN
;
A
#
# COMPACT_ATOMS: atom_id res chain seq x y z
N LEU A 1 -7.01 -11.82 13.67
CA LEU A 1 -8.17 -12.44 12.99
C LEU A 1 -9.18 -13.04 14.01
N GLU A 2 -8.72 -13.49 15.16
CA GLU A 2 -9.59 -14.11 16.20
C GLU A 2 -10.58 -13.11 16.85
N SER A 3 -10.27 -11.81 16.81
CA SER A 3 -11.09 -10.75 17.40
C SER A 3 -12.19 -10.21 16.48
N ASN A 4 -12.43 -10.83 15.32
CA ASN A 4 -13.36 -10.37 14.28
C ASN A 4 -13.08 -8.93 13.76
N LEU A 5 -11.84 -8.48 13.88
CA LEU A 5 -11.37 -7.23 13.28
C LEU A 5 -10.71 -7.51 11.93
N ILE A 6 -10.83 -6.57 11.01
CA ILE A 6 -10.12 -6.59 9.73
C ILE A 6 -8.86 -5.72 9.89
N PRO A 7 -7.67 -6.32 10.02
CA PRO A 7 -6.43 -5.57 10.11
C PRO A 7 -6.07 -4.93 8.78
N ILE A 8 -5.48 -3.75 8.84
CA ILE A 8 -4.70 -3.15 7.75
C ILE A 8 -3.23 -3.35 8.12
N ILE A 9 -2.54 -4.25 7.42
CA ILE A 9 -1.14 -4.56 7.66
C ILE A 9 -0.29 -3.65 6.80
N CYS A 10 0.42 -2.73 7.45
CA CYS A 10 1.30 -1.76 6.78
C CYS A 10 2.69 -2.34 6.60
N ILE A 11 3.21 -2.25 5.38
CA ILE A 11 4.55 -2.68 4.99
C ILE A 11 5.21 -1.58 4.18
N GLY A 12 6.51 -1.36 4.38
CA GLY A 12 7.23 -0.29 3.69
C GLY A 12 8.71 -0.31 4.03
N GLU A 13 9.53 0.05 3.06
CA GLU A 13 10.97 0.20 3.21
C GLU A 13 11.34 1.63 3.62
N ASN A 14 12.48 1.79 4.26
CA ASN A 14 13.07 3.10 4.54
C ASN A 14 13.93 3.60 3.36
N ALA A 15 14.37 4.87 3.43
CA ALA A 15 15.17 5.49 2.37
C ALA A 15 16.48 4.73 2.10
N LYS A 16 17.16 4.28 3.15
CA LYS A 16 18.42 3.57 3.03
C LYS A 16 18.25 2.22 2.33
N ASP A 17 17.22 1.45 2.71
CA ASP A 17 16.96 0.16 2.07
C ASP A 17 16.63 0.32 0.58
N ARG A 18 15.97 1.42 0.20
CA ARG A 18 15.70 1.73 -1.18
C ARG A 18 16.96 2.13 -1.95
N GLU A 19 17.78 3.00 -1.38
CA GLU A 19 19.07 3.43 -1.97
C GLU A 19 20.05 2.25 -2.15
N ASP A 20 20.07 1.32 -1.18
CA ASP A 20 20.87 0.09 -1.21
C ASP A 20 20.29 -0.99 -2.14
N GLY A 21 19.16 -0.76 -2.82
CA GLY A 21 18.50 -1.74 -3.71
C GLY A 21 17.83 -2.92 -2.98
N ARG A 22 17.62 -2.81 -1.65
CA ARG A 22 17.08 -3.88 -0.80
C ARG A 22 15.58 -3.78 -0.54
N ALA A 23 14.90 -2.82 -1.19
CA ALA A 23 13.47 -2.56 -0.96
C ALA A 23 12.60 -3.83 -1.07
N LEU A 24 12.75 -4.60 -2.14
CA LEU A 24 11.97 -5.83 -2.37
C LEU A 24 12.23 -6.90 -1.29
N GLU A 25 13.48 -7.06 -0.86
CA GLU A 25 13.86 -8.00 0.20
C GLU A 25 13.22 -7.62 1.53
N VAL A 26 13.26 -6.34 1.89
CA VAL A 26 12.65 -5.82 3.12
C VAL A 26 11.14 -6.04 3.13
N ILE A 27 10.45 -5.68 2.04
CA ILE A 27 8.99 -5.87 1.93
C ILE A 27 8.63 -7.35 1.99
N LYS A 28 9.37 -8.23 1.28
CA LYS A 28 9.15 -9.67 1.35
C LYS A 28 9.28 -10.20 2.78
N LYS A 29 10.33 -9.79 3.50
CA LYS A 29 10.52 -10.18 4.90
C LYS A 29 9.35 -9.73 5.78
N GLN A 30 8.91 -8.47 5.63
CA GLN A 30 7.75 -7.96 6.39
C GLN A 30 6.47 -8.74 6.10
N LEU A 31 6.22 -9.12 4.83
CA LEU A 31 5.09 -9.97 4.44
C LEU A 31 5.19 -11.36 5.08
N ASP A 32 6.37 -12.01 5.04
CA ASP A 32 6.60 -13.34 5.62
C ASP A 32 6.35 -13.35 7.13
N GLU A 33 6.68 -12.25 7.82
CA GLU A 33 6.56 -12.13 9.29
C GLU A 33 5.17 -11.65 9.76
N SER A 34 4.42 -10.90 8.92
CA SER A 34 3.23 -10.16 9.36
C SER A 34 1.92 -10.69 8.80
N VAL A 35 1.92 -11.37 7.65
CA VAL A 35 0.68 -11.80 6.99
C VAL A 35 0.30 -13.23 7.37
N PRO A 36 -0.81 -13.44 8.09
CA PRO A 36 -1.27 -14.80 8.41
C PRO A 36 -1.62 -15.60 7.14
N LYS A 37 -1.31 -16.89 7.13
CA LYS A 37 -1.55 -17.76 5.97
C LYS A 37 -3.02 -17.94 5.60
N ASN A 38 -3.94 -17.74 6.53
CA ASN A 38 -5.39 -17.80 6.32
C ASN A 38 -6.01 -16.44 5.98
N SER A 39 -5.18 -15.44 5.61
CA SER A 39 -5.65 -14.13 5.18
C SER A 39 -6.38 -14.23 3.83
N ASN A 40 -7.46 -13.46 3.71
CA ASN A 40 -8.25 -13.34 2.50
C ASN A 40 -8.89 -11.95 2.40
N LYS A 41 -9.55 -11.66 1.28
CA LYS A 41 -10.16 -10.33 1.02
C LYS A 41 -11.19 -9.87 2.06
N ASN A 42 -11.76 -10.79 2.86
CA ASN A 42 -12.79 -10.47 3.84
C ASN A 42 -12.23 -10.23 5.25
N ASN A 43 -10.97 -10.61 5.48
CA ASN A 43 -10.37 -10.56 6.82
C ASN A 43 -9.01 -9.86 6.88
N CYS A 44 -8.49 -9.34 5.77
CA CYS A 44 -7.19 -8.67 5.74
C CYS A 44 -7.11 -7.64 4.61
N ILE A 45 -6.46 -6.53 4.88
CA ILE A 45 -6.07 -5.50 3.91
C ILE A 45 -4.57 -5.29 4.07
N LEU A 46 -3.85 -5.11 2.98
CA LEU A 46 -2.45 -4.72 2.99
C LEU A 46 -2.32 -3.23 2.63
N ALA A 47 -1.32 -2.54 3.17
CA ALA A 47 -1.00 -1.17 2.79
C ALA A 47 0.50 -1.07 2.52
N TYR A 48 0.86 -0.65 1.30
CA TYR A 48 2.23 -0.30 0.97
C TYR A 48 2.49 1.15 1.35
N GLU A 49 3.35 1.34 2.34
CA GLU A 49 3.71 2.63 2.91
C GLU A 49 5.23 2.84 2.83
N PRO A 50 5.78 3.33 1.69
CA PRO A 50 7.21 3.66 1.65
C PRO A 50 7.51 4.72 2.72
N ILE A 51 8.26 4.34 3.77
CA ILE A 51 8.49 5.18 4.98
C ILE A 51 9.09 6.54 4.60
N TRP A 52 9.95 6.56 3.60
CA TRP A 52 10.59 7.78 3.10
C TRP A 52 9.63 8.75 2.38
N ALA A 53 8.45 8.27 1.97
CA ALA A 53 7.42 9.06 1.30
C ALA A 53 6.29 9.54 2.26
N ILE A 54 6.24 9.03 3.50
CA ILE A 54 5.20 9.41 4.46
C ILE A 54 5.46 10.83 4.96
N GLY A 55 4.49 11.74 4.75
CA GLY A 55 4.55 13.11 5.27
C GLY A 55 5.69 13.99 4.73
N SER A 56 6.53 13.45 3.85
CA SER A 56 7.71 14.13 3.32
C SER A 56 7.41 14.99 2.07
N GLY A 57 6.24 14.80 1.46
CA GLY A 57 5.90 15.36 0.15
C GLY A 57 6.61 14.65 -1.01
N LYS A 58 7.50 13.71 -0.74
CA LYS A 58 8.10 12.85 -1.77
C LYS A 58 7.11 11.77 -2.18
N ILE A 59 7.06 11.49 -3.47
CA ILE A 59 6.14 10.50 -4.05
C ILE A 59 6.99 9.60 -4.96
N PRO A 60 6.93 8.27 -4.79
CA PRO A 60 7.48 7.37 -5.79
C PRO A 60 6.75 7.60 -7.13
N ASP A 61 7.45 7.41 -8.23
CA ASP A 61 6.77 7.35 -9.52
C ASP A 61 5.84 6.12 -9.61
N ASN A 62 4.88 6.16 -10.53
CA ASN A 62 3.91 5.07 -10.70
C ASN A 62 4.57 3.73 -11.07
N SER A 63 5.71 3.76 -11.75
CA SER A 63 6.48 2.56 -12.07
C SER A 63 6.96 1.87 -10.79
N SER A 64 7.51 2.64 -9.87
CA SER A 64 7.97 2.15 -8.57
C SER A 64 6.82 1.62 -7.69
N ILE A 65 5.67 2.30 -7.71
CA ILE A 65 4.47 1.84 -7.00
C ILE A 65 3.99 0.51 -7.61
N ASN A 66 3.86 0.45 -8.95
CA ASN A 66 3.43 -0.77 -9.66
C ASN A 66 4.37 -1.94 -9.42
N GLU A 67 5.69 -1.73 -9.39
CA GLU A 67 6.67 -2.76 -9.07
C GLU A 67 6.38 -3.39 -7.70
N MET A 68 6.16 -2.57 -6.68
CA MET A 68 5.85 -3.05 -5.33
C MET A 68 4.49 -3.78 -5.27
N LEU A 69 3.45 -3.22 -5.87
CA LEU A 69 2.13 -3.84 -5.90
C LEU A 69 2.18 -5.21 -6.61
N ASN A 70 2.90 -5.31 -7.72
CA ASN A 70 3.09 -6.57 -8.45
C ASN A 70 3.88 -7.58 -7.63
N MET A 71 4.92 -7.15 -6.92
CA MET A 71 5.69 -8.02 -6.03
C MET A 71 4.82 -8.55 -4.89
N ILE A 72 4.01 -7.70 -4.25
CA ILE A 72 3.10 -8.13 -3.18
C ILE A 72 2.08 -9.14 -3.71
N LYS A 73 1.47 -8.90 -4.88
CA LYS A 73 0.55 -9.85 -5.53
C LYS A 73 1.23 -11.17 -5.88
N GLY A 74 2.46 -11.11 -6.40
CA GLY A 74 3.28 -12.31 -6.65
C GLY A 74 3.57 -13.09 -5.37
N TRP A 75 3.90 -12.40 -4.28
CA TRP A 75 4.13 -13.03 -2.98
C TRP A 75 2.86 -13.74 -2.46
N LEU A 76 1.69 -13.09 -2.53
CA LEU A 76 0.41 -13.69 -2.13
C LEU A 76 0.16 -15.00 -2.90
N SER A 77 0.32 -14.97 -4.22
CA SER A 77 0.13 -16.15 -5.09
C SER A 77 1.10 -17.27 -4.76
N ASN A 78 2.39 -16.95 -4.56
CA ASN A 78 3.44 -17.95 -4.27
C ASN A 78 3.24 -18.62 -2.90
N ASN A 79 2.64 -17.91 -1.94
CA ASN A 79 2.34 -18.43 -0.62
C ASN A 79 0.93 -19.05 -0.51
N LYS A 80 0.20 -19.16 -1.63
CA LYS A 80 -1.18 -19.69 -1.68
C LYS A 80 -2.16 -18.92 -0.78
N ILE A 81 -1.93 -17.62 -0.62
CA ILE A 81 -2.82 -16.69 0.07
C ILE A 81 -3.74 -16.06 -0.98
N ASP A 82 -4.95 -15.68 -0.58
CA ASP A 82 -5.95 -15.07 -1.47
C ASP A 82 -5.40 -13.82 -2.17
N ASN A 83 -5.22 -13.92 -3.49
CA ASN A 83 -4.68 -12.83 -4.31
C ASN A 83 -5.67 -11.68 -4.53
N SER A 84 -6.93 -11.84 -4.10
CA SER A 84 -7.94 -10.78 -4.15
C SER A 84 -7.90 -9.84 -2.94
N ILE A 85 -6.96 -10.03 -1.98
CA ILE A 85 -6.70 -9.08 -0.89
C ILE A 85 -6.42 -7.70 -1.48
N ASN A 86 -7.12 -6.68 -0.97
CA ASN A 86 -6.89 -5.29 -1.36
C ASN A 86 -5.52 -4.81 -0.87
N ILE A 87 -4.79 -4.13 -1.75
CA ILE A 87 -3.53 -3.47 -1.42
C ILE A 87 -3.75 -1.97 -1.58
N LEU A 88 -3.57 -1.23 -0.49
CA LEU A 88 -3.65 0.22 -0.45
C LEU A 88 -2.27 0.83 -0.66
N TYR A 89 -2.22 2.06 -1.18
CA TYR A 89 -1.03 2.90 -1.13
C TYR A 89 -1.17 3.94 -0.01
N GLY A 90 -0.20 4.02 0.89
CA GLY A 90 -0.22 4.89 2.07
C GLY A 90 0.92 5.90 2.16
N GLY A 91 1.61 6.21 1.07
CA GLY A 91 2.57 7.31 1.03
C GLY A 91 1.88 8.69 0.98
N SER A 92 2.63 9.73 0.60
CA SER A 92 2.09 11.08 0.46
C SER A 92 1.04 11.17 -0.64
N VAL A 93 -0.22 11.39 -0.28
CA VAL A 93 -1.35 11.56 -1.19
C VAL A 93 -1.98 12.93 -0.99
N ASN A 94 -2.28 13.61 -2.11
CA ASN A 94 -3.01 14.88 -2.16
C ASN A 94 -3.84 14.95 -3.45
N LYS A 95 -4.65 15.97 -3.62
CA LYS A 95 -5.53 16.12 -4.79
C LYS A 95 -4.79 16.23 -6.13
N SER A 96 -3.53 16.65 -6.14
CA SER A 96 -2.78 16.80 -7.40
C SER A 96 -2.18 15.48 -7.90
N ASN A 97 -1.97 14.49 -7.02
CA ASN A 97 -1.35 13.21 -7.37
C ASN A 97 -2.30 11.99 -7.27
N ALA A 98 -3.41 12.13 -6.56
CA ALA A 98 -4.32 11.01 -6.30
C ALA A 98 -4.80 10.32 -7.59
N LYS A 99 -5.18 11.11 -8.62
CA LYS A 99 -5.66 10.56 -9.90
C LYS A 99 -4.61 9.70 -10.59
N GLU A 100 -3.36 10.13 -10.56
CA GLU A 100 -2.24 9.39 -11.13
C GLU A 100 -1.96 8.11 -10.35
N ILE A 101 -1.97 8.18 -9.01
CA ILE A 101 -1.78 7.00 -8.15
C ILE A 101 -2.93 5.98 -8.37
N PHE A 102 -4.18 6.42 -8.52
CA PHE A 102 -5.32 5.53 -8.82
C PHE A 102 -5.16 4.78 -10.16
N SER A 103 -4.33 5.26 -11.07
CA SER A 103 -4.04 4.54 -12.33
C SER A 103 -3.09 3.36 -12.16
N CYS A 104 -2.51 3.17 -10.97
CA CYS A 104 -1.61 2.04 -10.71
C CYS A 104 -2.36 0.70 -10.77
N ILE A 105 -1.74 -0.27 -11.42
CA ILE A 105 -2.28 -1.63 -11.55
C ILE A 105 -2.25 -2.33 -10.18
N ASN A 106 -3.26 -3.15 -9.88
CA ASN A 106 -3.38 -3.89 -8.61
C ASN A 106 -3.56 -3.01 -7.36
N LEU A 107 -3.78 -1.72 -7.52
CA LEU A 107 -4.12 -0.84 -6.42
C LEU A 107 -5.59 -1.04 -6.02
N GLY A 108 -5.84 -1.32 -4.75
CA GLY A 108 -7.19 -1.48 -4.17
C GLY A 108 -7.75 -0.20 -3.54
N GLY A 109 -6.93 0.85 -3.40
CA GLY A 109 -7.33 2.12 -2.79
C GLY A 109 -6.16 2.87 -2.16
N LEU A 110 -6.48 3.90 -1.39
CA LEU A 110 -5.51 4.77 -0.73
C LEU A 110 -5.70 4.75 0.79
N LEU A 111 -4.61 4.80 1.53
CA LEU A 111 -4.60 5.03 2.98
C LEU A 111 -4.09 6.45 3.23
N ILE A 112 -5.03 7.37 3.49
CA ILE A 112 -4.75 8.81 3.51
C ILE A 112 -4.52 9.31 4.94
N GLY A 113 -3.35 9.91 5.18
CA GLY A 113 -2.96 10.50 6.45
C GLY A 113 -3.47 11.94 6.62
N GLY A 114 -2.57 12.92 6.75
CA GLY A 114 -2.91 14.31 7.12
C GLY A 114 -3.97 15.00 6.25
N VAL A 115 -4.07 14.65 4.98
CA VAL A 115 -5.10 15.20 4.07
C VAL A 115 -6.52 14.77 4.48
N SER A 116 -6.69 13.63 5.17
CA SER A 116 -7.99 13.20 5.68
C SER A 116 -8.60 14.16 6.72
N LEU A 117 -7.78 15.05 7.29
CA LEU A 117 -8.22 16.12 8.20
C LEU A 117 -8.73 17.39 7.47
N LYS A 118 -8.65 17.41 6.13
CA LYS A 118 -9.10 18.52 5.29
C LYS A 118 -10.33 18.05 4.46
N PRO A 119 -11.56 18.28 4.92
CA PRO A 119 -12.76 17.67 4.35
C PRO A 119 -12.94 17.92 2.86
N GLU A 120 -12.65 19.14 2.39
CA GLU A 120 -12.80 19.52 0.97
C GLU A 120 -11.81 18.75 0.09
N GLU A 121 -10.51 18.77 0.45
CA GLU A 121 -9.46 18.07 -0.30
C GLU A 121 -9.67 16.55 -0.28
N PHE A 122 -10.04 16.01 0.89
CA PHE A 122 -10.34 14.58 1.03
C PHE A 122 -11.54 14.16 0.17
N SER A 123 -12.61 14.97 0.14
CA SER A 123 -13.77 14.74 -0.71
C SER A 123 -13.42 14.72 -2.19
N GLU A 124 -12.58 15.66 -2.65
CA GLU A 124 -12.09 15.69 -4.04
C GLU A 124 -11.35 14.38 -4.40
N ILE A 125 -10.50 13.88 -3.49
CA ILE A 125 -9.77 12.62 -3.70
C ILE A 125 -10.74 11.43 -3.76
N CYS A 126 -11.74 11.37 -2.89
CA CYS A 126 -12.75 10.31 -2.91
C CYS A 126 -13.50 10.26 -4.25
N LEU A 127 -13.80 11.41 -4.85
CA LEU A 127 -14.46 11.49 -6.16
C LEU A 127 -13.57 11.01 -7.33
N MET A 128 -12.25 10.93 -7.13
CA MET A 128 -11.30 10.41 -8.14
C MET A 128 -11.19 8.88 -8.13
N ALA A 129 -11.74 8.22 -7.11
CA ALA A 129 -11.66 6.76 -6.94
C ALA A 129 -12.62 5.95 -7.83
N ASN A 130 -13.33 6.60 -8.76
CA ASN A 130 -14.33 5.99 -9.66
C ASN A 130 -13.73 5.62 -11.00
#